data_4627894e0f6fc312a2e66f63902abf6e
#
_entry.id   4627894e0f6fc312a2e66f63902abf6e
#
_cell.length_a   1.000
_cell.length_b   1.000
_cell.length_c   1.000
_cell.angle_alpha   90.00
_cell.angle_beta   90.00
_cell.angle_gamma   90.00
#
_symmetry.space_group_name_H-M   'P 1'
#
loop_
_entity.id
_entity.type
_entity.pdbx_description
1 polymer ?
#
loop_
_entity_poly.entity_id
_entity_poly.type
_entity_poly.pdbx_seq_one_letter_code
_entity_poly.pdbx_strand_id
1 'polypeptide(L)'
;MFLSVKLKERTDKQMADGTTDTIVSTETHDIPVHPKKKEAPKTLAEKISDKIYWILRCAVVINIIALFFPSFNPARLSGMINKNLSLFSCGISYKSIVANFGRAFRQGWVQESTFHALNVCAMIVIVAAVLAAAGGCMSLGNRKLKRTGAFVTIAAGILELGAVFQFKNLYNQIADQAISANKLDRVLPMFPYNNYIFMGLGIALIVCSVVNLFLVPAAEKGEHYDMEPKFRLFLMMLPIIALAFVFSYLPLYGWRYAFFNYNAGEDLTMDKFVGFKWFTSLFQNSATRNDIVNVLKNTLAMSGLGIATSWVPMVFAVFLSEIKNNRFRRLVQTFTTIPNFISWVIVYAIALAIFS
;
A
#
# COMPACT_ATOMS: atom_id res chain seq x y z
N MET A 1 18.46 34.62 30.56
CA MET A 1 18.99 35.97 30.78
C MET A 1 20.08 36.38 29.79
N PHE A 2 20.77 35.46 29.11
CA PHE A 2 21.83 35.77 28.10
C PHE A 2 21.35 35.96 26.66
N LEU A 3 20.15 35.56 26.32
CA LEU A 3 19.58 35.73 24.96
C LEU A 3 18.86 37.07 24.75
N SER A 4 18.39 37.73 25.81
CA SER A 4 17.72 39.03 25.73
C SER A 4 18.70 40.20 25.53
N VAL A 5 19.94 40.06 25.97
CA VAL A 5 20.98 41.09 25.85
C VAL A 5 21.53 41.16 24.40
N LYS A 6 21.68 40.03 23.73
CA LYS A 6 22.19 39.98 22.33
C LYS A 6 21.17 40.47 21.28
N LEU A 7 19.88 40.39 21.58
CA LEU A 7 18.84 40.93 20.71
C LEU A 7 18.74 42.47 20.82
N LYS A 8 19.00 43.02 22.01
CA LYS A 8 18.96 44.45 22.23
C LYS A 8 20.14 45.21 21.57
N GLU A 9 21.33 44.58 21.60
CA GLU A 9 22.51 45.14 20.91
C GLU A 9 22.43 45.14 19.38
N ARG A 10 21.63 44.26 18.78
CA ARG A 10 21.36 44.22 17.33
C ARG A 10 20.34 45.28 16.91
N THR A 11 19.38 45.60 17.76
CA THR A 11 18.32 46.59 17.46
C THR A 11 18.88 48.01 17.57
N ASP A 12 19.79 48.28 18.52
CA ASP A 12 20.37 49.60 18.70
C ASP A 12 21.42 49.94 17.62
N LYS A 13 22.04 48.95 16.99
CA LYS A 13 22.93 49.17 15.83
C LYS A 13 22.20 49.43 14.49
N GLN A 14 20.94 49.02 14.38
CA GLN A 14 20.13 49.26 13.18
C GLN A 14 19.39 50.63 13.18
N MET A 15 19.35 51.31 14.33
CA MET A 15 18.75 52.65 14.42
C MET A 15 19.74 53.79 14.19
N ALA A 16 21.04 53.50 14.07
CA ALA A 16 22.07 54.53 13.86
C ALA A 16 22.45 54.80 12.40
N ASP A 17 21.99 53.94 11.45
CA ASP A 17 22.26 54.16 10.00
C ASP A 17 20.93 54.46 9.29
N GLY A 18 20.62 55.79 9.24
CA GLY A 18 19.47 56.31 8.53
C GLY A 18 19.69 56.32 7.02
N THR A 19 19.26 55.26 6.35
CA THR A 19 18.97 55.28 4.91
C THR A 19 17.72 54.47 4.63
N THR A 20 16.64 55.20 4.39
CA THR A 20 15.38 54.72 3.84
C THR A 20 15.58 54.19 2.43
N ASP A 21 15.66 52.91 2.28
CA ASP A 21 15.32 52.24 1.03
C ASP A 21 14.46 51.01 1.33
N THR A 22 13.17 51.18 1.07
CA THR A 22 12.13 50.19 1.17
C THR A 22 12.29 49.17 0.03
N ILE A 23 13.14 48.18 0.20
CA ILE A 23 13.13 47.00 -0.63
C ILE A 23 12.41 45.90 0.18
N VAL A 24 11.13 45.69 -0.13
CA VAL A 24 10.39 44.50 0.26
C VAL A 24 11.03 43.35 -0.50
N SER A 25 12.09 42.75 0.05
CA SER A 25 12.57 41.45 -0.38
C SER A 25 11.55 40.44 0.09
N THR A 26 10.78 39.92 -0.87
CA THR A 26 10.06 38.68 -0.76
C THR A 26 11.12 37.61 -0.40
N GLU A 27 11.19 37.22 0.88
CA GLU A 27 11.88 36.00 1.27
C GLU A 27 11.13 34.82 0.63
N THR A 28 11.48 34.58 -0.62
CA THR A 28 11.35 33.20 -1.14
C THR A 28 12.26 32.39 -0.24
N HIS A 29 11.66 31.47 0.53
CA HIS A 29 12.37 30.42 1.20
C HIS A 29 13.06 29.62 0.08
N ASP A 30 14.25 30.06 -0.31
CA ASP A 30 15.16 29.29 -1.13
C ASP A 30 15.46 28.02 -0.34
N ILE A 31 14.74 26.96 -0.69
CA ILE A 31 15.14 25.60 -0.32
C ILE A 31 16.60 25.51 -0.80
N PRO A 32 17.58 25.28 0.09
CA PRO A 32 18.96 25.22 -0.31
C PRO A 32 19.10 24.10 -1.36
N VAL A 33 19.16 24.49 -2.61
CA VAL A 33 19.51 23.60 -3.71
C VAL A 33 20.99 23.31 -3.51
N HIS A 34 21.28 22.26 -2.77
CA HIS A 34 22.64 21.74 -2.69
C HIS A 34 23.17 21.60 -4.13
N PRO A 35 24.30 22.25 -4.48
CA PRO A 35 24.86 22.13 -5.82
C PRO A 35 25.03 20.65 -6.10
N LYS A 36 24.44 20.15 -7.18
CA LYS A 36 24.63 18.77 -7.64
C LYS A 36 26.14 18.59 -7.84
N LYS A 37 26.77 17.90 -6.89
CA LYS A 37 28.15 17.44 -7.03
C LYS A 37 28.14 16.64 -8.35
N LYS A 38 28.94 17.06 -9.34
CA LYS A 38 29.11 16.32 -10.59
C LYS A 38 29.51 14.89 -10.20
N GLU A 39 28.58 13.95 -10.36
CA GLU A 39 28.84 12.54 -10.06
C GLU A 39 29.99 12.09 -10.96
N ALA A 40 31.05 11.58 -10.35
CA ALA A 40 32.12 10.92 -11.08
C ALA A 40 31.52 9.76 -11.90
N PRO A 41 32.07 9.43 -13.06
CA PRO A 41 31.53 8.35 -13.89
C PRO A 41 31.49 7.05 -13.08
N LYS A 42 30.29 6.46 -12.98
CA LYS A 42 30.04 5.23 -12.23
C LYS A 42 30.95 4.12 -12.73
N THR A 43 31.61 3.44 -11.83
CA THR A 43 32.43 2.24 -12.14
C THR A 43 31.52 1.12 -12.66
N LEU A 44 32.10 0.15 -13.37
CA LEU A 44 31.36 -1.00 -13.93
C LEU A 44 30.68 -1.80 -12.81
N ALA A 45 31.32 -1.95 -11.64
CA ALA A 45 30.77 -2.59 -10.46
C ALA A 45 29.52 -1.84 -9.92
N GLU A 46 29.54 -0.51 -9.89
CA GLU A 46 28.37 0.29 -9.48
C GLU A 46 27.20 0.15 -10.45
N LYS A 47 27.47 0.08 -11.77
CA LYS A 47 26.40 -0.15 -12.76
C LYS A 47 25.75 -1.53 -12.61
N ILE A 48 26.53 -2.56 -12.32
CA ILE A 48 26.02 -3.92 -12.06
C ILE A 48 25.21 -3.93 -10.77
N SER A 49 25.72 -3.31 -9.71
CA SER A 49 25.02 -3.20 -8.44
C SER A 49 23.67 -2.49 -8.57
N ASP A 50 23.59 -1.40 -9.35
CA ASP A 50 22.31 -0.70 -9.58
C ASP A 50 21.27 -1.61 -10.25
N LYS A 51 21.67 -2.47 -11.19
CA LYS A 51 20.79 -3.47 -11.83
C LYS A 51 20.32 -4.52 -10.83
N ILE A 52 21.21 -5.02 -9.98
CA ILE A 52 20.88 -6.02 -8.95
C ILE A 52 19.91 -5.41 -7.91
N TYR A 53 20.11 -4.15 -7.51
CA TYR A 53 19.16 -3.45 -6.64
C TYR A 53 17.79 -3.29 -7.30
N TRP A 54 17.74 -3.10 -8.61
CA TRP A 54 16.46 -3.05 -9.32
C TRP A 54 15.74 -4.40 -9.27
N ILE A 55 16.46 -5.50 -9.51
CA ILE A 55 15.93 -6.88 -9.37
C ILE A 55 15.45 -7.14 -7.94
N LEU A 56 16.24 -6.75 -6.94
CA LEU A 56 15.87 -6.87 -5.52
C LEU A 56 14.54 -6.16 -5.21
N ARG A 57 14.37 -4.93 -5.69
CA ARG A 57 13.13 -4.16 -5.48
C ARG A 57 11.94 -4.81 -6.16
N CYS A 58 12.11 -5.33 -7.37
CA CYS A 58 11.06 -6.10 -8.05
C CYS A 58 10.71 -7.37 -7.26
N ALA A 59 11.69 -8.11 -6.75
CA ALA A 59 11.46 -9.29 -5.92
C ALA A 59 10.68 -8.94 -4.64
N VAL A 60 10.99 -7.82 -3.98
CA VAL A 60 10.26 -7.33 -2.81
C VAL A 60 8.80 -7.00 -3.15
N VAL A 61 8.55 -6.33 -4.27
CA VAL A 61 7.17 -6.02 -4.70
C VAL A 61 6.39 -7.29 -4.99
N ILE A 62 7.00 -8.23 -5.71
CA ILE A 62 6.37 -9.53 -6.01
C ILE A 62 6.09 -10.30 -4.72
N ASN A 63 6.97 -10.25 -3.73
CA ASN A 63 6.79 -10.91 -2.43
C ASN A 63 5.55 -10.36 -1.71
N ILE A 64 5.38 -9.04 -1.64
CA ILE A 64 4.20 -8.42 -1.03
C ILE A 64 2.92 -8.84 -1.77
N ILE A 65 2.94 -8.84 -3.10
CA ILE A 65 1.79 -9.24 -3.92
C ILE A 65 1.45 -10.71 -3.69
N ALA A 66 2.48 -11.58 -3.63
CA ALA A 66 2.32 -13.02 -3.43
C ALA A 66 1.62 -13.39 -2.11
N LEU A 67 1.72 -12.54 -1.05
CA LEU A 67 1.01 -12.75 0.22
C LEU A 67 -0.51 -12.82 0.07
N PHE A 68 -1.07 -12.15 -0.93
CA PHE A 68 -2.52 -12.10 -1.17
C PHE A 68 -3.01 -13.22 -2.09
N PHE A 69 -2.11 -13.96 -2.74
CA PHE A 69 -2.49 -15.10 -3.57
C PHE A 69 -2.83 -16.34 -2.73
N PRO A 70 -3.63 -17.29 -3.29
CA PRO A 70 -3.98 -18.52 -2.61
C PRO A 70 -2.74 -19.36 -2.29
N SER A 71 -2.40 -19.47 -1.01
CA SER A 71 -1.17 -20.14 -0.54
C SER A 71 -1.39 -21.08 0.63
N PHE A 72 -2.65 -21.20 1.09
CA PHE A 72 -2.99 -21.94 2.31
C PHE A 72 -4.12 -22.93 2.06
N ASN A 73 -3.82 -24.23 2.08
CA ASN A 73 -4.79 -25.30 1.93
C ASN A 73 -4.36 -26.57 2.72
N PRO A 74 -4.39 -26.52 4.07
CA PRO A 74 -3.88 -27.59 4.91
C PRO A 74 -4.80 -28.81 4.98
N ALA A 75 -6.08 -28.66 4.65
CA ALA A 75 -7.04 -29.76 4.72
C ALA A 75 -8.15 -29.56 3.69
N ARG A 76 -8.24 -30.47 2.73
CA ARG A 76 -9.36 -30.55 1.79
C ARG A 76 -10.45 -31.44 2.40
N LEU A 77 -11.56 -30.85 2.79
CA LEU A 77 -12.73 -31.59 3.22
C LEU A 77 -13.56 -31.99 1.97
N SER A 78 -13.79 -33.30 1.77
CA SER A 78 -14.65 -33.76 0.69
C SER A 78 -16.04 -33.12 0.80
N GLY A 79 -16.51 -32.50 -0.28
CA GLY A 79 -17.81 -31.83 -0.34
C GLY A 79 -17.81 -30.32 0.03
N MET A 80 -16.71 -29.78 0.54
CA MET A 80 -16.53 -28.34 0.64
C MET A 80 -15.67 -27.81 -0.49
N ILE A 81 -16.10 -26.70 -1.06
CA ILE A 81 -15.37 -25.98 -2.11
C ILE A 81 -14.00 -25.62 -1.57
N ASN A 82 -12.94 -25.88 -2.35
CA ASN A 82 -11.57 -25.52 -2.03
C ASN A 82 -11.44 -24.00 -1.83
N LYS A 83 -11.60 -23.53 -0.62
CA LYS A 83 -11.25 -22.16 -0.26
C LYS A 83 -9.75 -22.10 0.00
N ASN A 84 -8.98 -21.88 -1.06
CA ASN A 84 -7.57 -21.56 -0.90
C ASN A 84 -7.48 -20.17 -0.25
N LEU A 85 -7.06 -20.13 1.01
CA LEU A 85 -6.83 -18.89 1.71
C LEU A 85 -5.45 -18.32 1.39
N SER A 86 -5.29 -17.00 1.52
CA SER A 86 -3.98 -16.35 1.41
C SER A 86 -3.19 -16.46 2.72
N LEU A 87 -1.86 -16.42 2.64
CA LEU A 87 -1.00 -16.36 3.84
C LEU A 87 -1.29 -15.12 4.67
N PHE A 88 -1.64 -14.01 4.03
CA PHE A 88 -1.99 -12.78 4.71
C PHE A 88 -3.23 -12.96 5.61
N SER A 89 -4.32 -13.52 5.10
CA SER A 89 -5.54 -13.74 5.88
C SER A 89 -5.33 -14.73 7.02
N CYS A 90 -4.55 -15.79 6.77
CA CYS A 90 -4.26 -16.82 7.77
C CYS A 90 -3.27 -16.35 8.84
N GLY A 91 -2.32 -15.50 8.50
CA GLY A 91 -1.35 -14.95 9.46
C GLY A 91 -1.98 -13.92 10.38
N ILE A 92 -2.83 -13.02 9.86
CA ILE A 92 -3.46 -11.99 10.69
C ILE A 92 -4.53 -12.55 11.61
N SER A 93 -5.30 -13.56 11.17
CA SER A 93 -6.44 -14.06 11.92
C SER A 93 -6.50 -15.59 11.95
N TYR A 94 -6.25 -16.16 13.14
CA TYR A 94 -6.48 -17.59 13.38
C TYR A 94 -7.94 -17.99 13.15
N LYS A 95 -8.90 -17.07 13.37
CA LYS A 95 -10.33 -17.31 13.09
C LYS A 95 -10.58 -17.69 11.63
N SER A 96 -9.80 -17.16 10.68
CA SER A 96 -9.91 -17.53 9.26
C SER A 96 -9.57 -18.99 9.02
N ILE A 97 -8.59 -19.53 9.75
CA ILE A 97 -8.22 -20.94 9.70
C ILE A 97 -9.32 -21.81 10.29
N VAL A 98 -9.81 -21.44 11.50
CA VAL A 98 -10.88 -22.16 12.20
C VAL A 98 -12.18 -22.20 11.37
N ALA A 99 -12.55 -21.09 10.75
CA ALA A 99 -13.76 -21.01 9.95
C ALA A 99 -13.74 -21.94 8.73
N ASN A 100 -12.56 -22.12 8.09
CA ASN A 100 -12.44 -22.91 6.87
C ASN A 100 -11.99 -24.34 7.11
N PHE A 101 -11.13 -24.59 8.10
CA PHE A 101 -10.49 -25.89 8.32
C PHE A 101 -10.78 -26.50 9.70
N GLY A 102 -11.48 -25.79 10.57
CA GLY A 102 -11.73 -26.18 11.96
C GLY A 102 -12.48 -27.50 12.13
N ARG A 103 -13.17 -28.00 11.10
CA ARG A 103 -13.83 -29.31 11.15
C ARG A 103 -12.82 -30.45 11.32
N ALA A 104 -11.61 -30.34 10.75
CA ALA A 104 -10.60 -31.40 10.82
C ALA A 104 -10.10 -31.62 12.26
N PHE A 105 -9.88 -30.56 13.05
CA PHE A 105 -9.44 -30.71 14.43
C PHE A 105 -10.61 -30.92 15.41
N ARG A 106 -11.79 -30.32 15.18
CA ARG A 106 -12.97 -30.60 16.00
C ARG A 106 -13.42 -32.06 15.97
N GLN A 107 -13.11 -32.76 14.88
CA GLN A 107 -13.37 -34.23 14.76
C GLN A 107 -12.19 -35.10 15.18
N GLY A 108 -11.11 -34.52 15.68
CA GLY A 108 -9.93 -35.22 16.17
C GLY A 108 -9.07 -35.86 15.07
N TRP A 109 -9.26 -35.48 13.79
CA TRP A 109 -8.48 -35.99 12.67
C TRP A 109 -7.08 -35.41 12.58
N VAL A 110 -6.92 -34.16 13.07
CA VAL A 110 -5.68 -33.42 13.10
C VAL A 110 -5.61 -32.65 14.42
N GLN A 111 -4.44 -32.47 14.97
CA GLN A 111 -4.25 -31.72 16.21
C GLN A 111 -4.40 -30.21 15.98
N GLU A 112 -5.08 -29.53 16.89
CA GLU A 112 -5.26 -28.07 16.83
C GLU A 112 -3.93 -27.32 16.95
N SER A 113 -2.99 -27.84 17.74
CA SER A 113 -1.63 -27.29 17.89
C SER A 113 -0.89 -27.13 16.55
N THR A 114 -1.10 -28.08 15.60
CA THR A 114 -0.51 -28.00 14.26
C THR A 114 -1.05 -26.82 13.46
N PHE A 115 -2.35 -26.52 13.61
CA PHE A 115 -2.97 -25.35 12.96
C PHE A 115 -2.51 -24.01 13.59
N HIS A 116 -2.28 -23.98 14.90
CA HIS A 116 -1.64 -22.84 15.55
C HIS A 116 -0.22 -22.61 15.04
N ALA A 117 0.56 -23.68 14.89
CA ALA A 117 1.90 -23.58 14.31
C ALA A 117 1.87 -23.07 12.86
N LEU A 118 0.89 -23.48 12.05
CA LEU A 118 0.69 -22.95 10.70
C LEU A 118 0.37 -21.45 10.71
N ASN A 119 -0.46 -20.99 11.65
CA ASN A 119 -0.75 -19.54 11.79
C ASN A 119 0.52 -18.76 12.14
N VAL A 120 1.33 -19.26 13.08
CA VAL A 120 2.60 -18.62 13.46
C VAL A 120 3.56 -18.56 12.26
N CYS A 121 3.68 -19.64 11.48
CA CYS A 121 4.51 -19.62 10.27
C CYS A 121 4.01 -18.59 9.24
N ALA A 122 2.70 -18.48 9.05
CA ALA A 122 2.12 -17.46 8.17
C ALA A 122 2.40 -16.04 8.67
N MET A 123 2.34 -15.80 9.99
CA MET A 123 2.74 -14.52 10.60
C MET A 123 4.23 -14.20 10.34
N ILE A 124 5.12 -15.20 10.48
CA ILE A 124 6.56 -15.02 10.24
C ILE A 124 6.80 -14.63 8.77
N VAL A 125 6.10 -15.23 7.80
CA VAL A 125 6.20 -14.84 6.38
C VAL A 125 5.75 -13.40 6.17
N ILE A 126 4.68 -12.95 6.82
CA ILE A 126 4.24 -11.54 6.76
C ILE A 126 5.33 -10.61 7.31
N VAL A 127 5.90 -10.94 8.47
CA VAL A 127 6.97 -10.15 9.09
C VAL A 127 8.21 -10.12 8.18
N ALA A 128 8.57 -11.25 7.57
CA ALA A 128 9.67 -11.32 6.61
C ALA A 128 9.42 -10.42 5.39
N ALA A 129 8.20 -10.41 4.84
CA ALA A 129 7.85 -9.54 3.73
C ALA A 129 7.91 -8.04 4.11
N VAL A 130 7.49 -7.67 5.32
CA VAL A 130 7.61 -6.28 5.83
C VAL A 130 9.10 -5.90 6.00
N LEU A 131 9.93 -6.78 6.53
CA LEU A 131 11.38 -6.54 6.63
C LEU A 131 12.03 -6.44 5.24
N ALA A 132 11.64 -7.29 4.29
CA ALA A 132 12.10 -7.21 2.91
C ALA A 132 11.70 -5.86 2.28
N ALA A 133 10.47 -5.39 2.52
CA ALA A 133 10.01 -4.08 2.08
C ALA A 133 10.86 -2.94 2.66
N ALA A 134 11.12 -2.97 3.97
CA ALA A 134 11.97 -2.00 4.64
C ALA A 134 13.39 -1.98 4.04
N GLY A 135 14.02 -3.14 3.86
CA GLY A 135 15.34 -3.26 3.24
C GLY A 135 15.35 -2.81 1.77
N GLY A 136 14.28 -3.12 1.03
CA GLY A 136 14.08 -2.63 -0.34
C GLY A 136 14.00 -1.11 -0.42
N CYS A 137 13.27 -0.48 0.50
CA CYS A 137 13.20 0.98 0.65
C CYS A 137 14.56 1.60 1.02
N MET A 138 15.30 0.97 1.96
CA MET A 138 16.64 1.41 2.33
C MET A 138 17.63 1.34 1.16
N SER A 139 17.41 0.47 0.19
CA SER A 139 18.23 0.37 -1.03
C SER A 139 18.19 1.62 -1.91
N LEU A 140 17.25 2.55 -1.68
CA LEU A 140 17.13 3.83 -2.38
C LEU A 140 18.03 4.93 -1.79
N GLY A 141 18.63 4.68 -0.63
CA GLY A 141 19.48 5.64 0.07
C GLY A 141 20.94 5.64 -0.40
N ASN A 142 21.78 6.33 0.40
CA ASN A 142 23.22 6.38 0.21
C ASN A 142 23.91 5.01 0.50
N ARG A 143 25.23 4.93 0.33
CA ARG A 143 26.01 3.69 0.52
C ARG A 143 25.78 3.05 1.88
N LYS A 144 25.75 3.85 2.95
CA LYS A 144 25.53 3.38 4.33
C LYS A 144 24.13 2.76 4.47
N LEU A 145 23.08 3.43 3.94
CA LEU A 145 21.72 2.96 4.00
C LEU A 145 21.49 1.71 3.13
N LYS A 146 22.10 1.67 1.93
CA LYS A 146 22.10 0.47 1.05
C LYS A 146 22.69 -0.74 1.73
N ARG A 147 23.80 -0.58 2.48
CA ARG A 147 24.47 -1.68 3.17
C ARG A 147 23.65 -2.20 4.35
N THR A 148 23.09 -1.31 5.18
CA THR A 148 22.16 -1.73 6.24
C THR A 148 20.90 -2.37 5.66
N GLY A 149 20.35 -1.84 4.59
CA GLY A 149 19.23 -2.44 3.87
C GLY A 149 19.53 -3.86 3.37
N ALA A 150 20.75 -4.12 2.89
CA ALA A 150 21.16 -5.45 2.45
C ALA A 150 21.18 -6.47 3.61
N PHE A 151 21.62 -6.08 4.82
CA PHE A 151 21.53 -6.97 6.00
C PHE A 151 20.08 -7.24 6.39
N VAL A 152 19.21 -6.24 6.33
CA VAL A 152 17.77 -6.39 6.63
C VAL A 152 17.10 -7.33 5.62
N THR A 153 17.42 -7.21 4.32
CA THR A 153 16.87 -8.10 3.29
C THR A 153 17.41 -9.53 3.39
N ILE A 154 18.67 -9.72 3.81
CA ILE A 154 19.21 -11.06 4.10
C ILE A 154 18.45 -11.70 5.26
N ALA A 155 18.26 -10.96 6.37
CA ALA A 155 17.51 -11.45 7.52
C ALA A 155 16.05 -11.80 7.11
N ALA A 156 15.41 -10.96 6.31
CA ALA A 156 14.08 -11.22 5.78
C ALA A 156 14.04 -12.52 4.94
N GLY A 157 14.99 -12.71 4.03
CA GLY A 157 15.06 -13.92 3.20
C GLY A 157 15.30 -15.19 4.02
N ILE A 158 16.12 -15.14 5.05
CA ILE A 158 16.36 -16.27 5.97
C ILE A 158 15.09 -16.62 6.75
N LEU A 159 14.39 -15.62 7.29
CA LEU A 159 13.12 -15.82 7.99
C LEU A 159 12.06 -16.41 7.07
N GLU A 160 11.97 -15.91 5.85
CA GLU A 160 11.01 -16.40 4.86
C GLU A 160 11.26 -17.85 4.48
N LEU A 161 12.51 -18.21 4.15
CA LEU A 161 12.89 -19.58 3.82
C LEU A 161 12.64 -20.53 5.00
N GLY A 162 13.02 -20.12 6.22
CA GLY A 162 12.79 -20.92 7.43
C GLY A 162 11.30 -21.17 7.67
N ALA A 163 10.48 -20.12 7.54
CA ALA A 163 9.03 -20.22 7.74
C ALA A 163 8.37 -21.11 6.67
N VAL A 164 8.73 -20.97 5.40
CA VAL A 164 8.16 -21.80 4.31
C VAL A 164 8.62 -23.25 4.42
N PHE A 165 9.86 -23.50 4.83
CA PHE A 165 10.34 -24.85 5.09
C PHE A 165 9.58 -25.51 6.25
N GLN A 166 9.41 -24.79 7.36
CA GLN A 166 8.61 -25.26 8.48
C GLN A 166 7.14 -25.46 8.10
N PHE A 167 6.60 -24.58 7.27
CA PHE A 167 5.25 -24.70 6.72
C PHE A 167 5.07 -26.03 5.97
N LYS A 168 6.05 -26.41 5.13
CA LYS A 168 6.05 -27.71 4.44
C LYS A 168 6.09 -28.89 5.41
N ASN A 169 6.91 -28.82 6.46
CA ASN A 169 6.99 -29.86 7.50
C ASN A 169 5.65 -30.04 8.22
N LEU A 170 4.95 -28.94 8.52
CA LEU A 170 3.63 -28.97 9.15
C LEU A 170 2.58 -29.63 8.24
N TYR A 171 2.65 -29.40 6.93
CA TYR A 171 1.78 -30.12 5.98
C TYR A 171 2.03 -31.63 5.99
N ASN A 172 3.29 -32.06 6.07
CA ASN A 172 3.62 -33.48 6.21
C ASN A 172 3.08 -34.04 7.53
N GLN A 173 3.21 -33.30 8.65
CA GLN A 173 2.65 -33.70 9.95
C GLN A 173 1.12 -33.85 9.89
N ILE A 174 0.42 -32.96 9.18
CA ILE A 174 -1.03 -33.11 8.97
C ILE A 174 -1.35 -34.34 8.19
N ALA A 175 -0.57 -34.68 7.18
CA ALA A 175 -0.73 -35.92 6.42
C ALA A 175 -0.55 -37.17 7.31
N ASP A 176 0.51 -37.21 8.13
CA ASP A 176 0.81 -38.29 9.06
C ASP A 176 -0.29 -38.47 10.13
N GLN A 177 -0.80 -37.36 10.67
CA GLN A 177 -1.92 -37.37 11.63
C GLN A 177 -3.21 -37.87 10.96
N ALA A 178 -3.49 -37.44 9.72
CA ALA A 178 -4.63 -37.94 8.95
C ALA A 178 -4.55 -39.43 8.61
N ILE A 179 -3.35 -39.97 8.33
CA ILE A 179 -3.08 -41.38 8.12
C ILE A 179 -3.36 -42.16 9.43
N SER A 180 -2.82 -41.67 10.56
CA SER A 180 -3.01 -42.27 11.88
C SER A 180 -4.48 -42.33 12.29
N ALA A 181 -5.27 -41.31 11.90
CA ALA A 181 -6.70 -41.26 12.10
C ALA A 181 -7.51 -42.09 11.07
N ASN A 182 -6.86 -42.72 10.09
CA ASN A 182 -7.48 -43.41 8.96
C ASN A 182 -8.51 -42.53 8.19
N LYS A 183 -8.16 -41.28 8.00
CA LYS A 183 -9.03 -40.23 7.38
C LYS A 183 -8.31 -39.44 6.28
N LEU A 184 -7.25 -40.02 5.69
CA LEU A 184 -6.48 -39.33 4.64
C LEU A 184 -7.37 -38.96 3.45
N ASP A 185 -8.36 -39.78 3.09
CA ASP A 185 -9.29 -39.47 2.00
C ASP A 185 -10.15 -38.22 2.26
N ARG A 186 -10.37 -37.90 3.53
CA ARG A 186 -11.14 -36.71 3.94
C ARG A 186 -10.29 -35.47 4.24
N VAL A 187 -9.05 -35.71 4.71
CA VAL A 187 -8.08 -34.65 5.00
C VAL A 187 -6.92 -34.81 4.04
N LEU A 188 -7.00 -34.19 2.89
CA LEU A 188 -5.94 -34.21 1.90
C LEU A 188 -5.17 -32.85 1.98
N PRO A 189 -4.01 -32.80 2.68
CA PRO A 189 -3.22 -31.59 2.72
C PRO A 189 -2.61 -31.34 1.33
N MET A 190 -2.90 -30.17 0.75
CA MET A 190 -2.32 -29.75 -0.52
C MET A 190 -1.38 -28.58 -0.27
N PHE A 191 -0.09 -28.79 -0.55
CA PHE A 191 0.88 -27.69 -0.49
C PHE A 191 0.80 -26.85 -1.76
N PRO A 192 0.27 -25.60 -1.70
CA PRO A 192 0.06 -24.79 -2.89
C PRO A 192 1.36 -24.38 -3.56
N TYR A 193 1.37 -24.36 -4.89
CA TYR A 193 2.55 -23.98 -5.69
C TYR A 193 3.06 -22.57 -5.39
N ASN A 194 2.19 -21.67 -4.95
CA ASN A 194 2.58 -20.30 -4.57
C ASN A 194 3.63 -20.29 -3.44
N ASN A 195 3.66 -21.29 -2.56
CA ASN A 195 4.69 -21.38 -1.52
C ASN A 195 6.10 -21.63 -2.08
N TYR A 196 6.23 -22.26 -3.25
CA TYR A 196 7.53 -22.37 -3.93
C TYR A 196 8.00 -21.02 -4.50
N ILE A 197 7.07 -20.12 -4.84
CA ILE A 197 7.40 -18.76 -5.25
C ILE A 197 8.07 -18.03 -4.08
N PHE A 198 7.56 -18.14 -2.85
CA PHE A 198 8.20 -17.58 -1.66
C PHE A 198 9.59 -18.17 -1.43
N MET A 199 9.79 -19.45 -1.64
CA MET A 199 11.14 -20.05 -1.56
C MET A 199 12.09 -19.43 -2.58
N GLY A 200 11.65 -19.26 -3.84
CA GLY A 200 12.43 -18.64 -4.89
C GLY A 200 12.74 -17.16 -4.57
N LEU A 201 11.75 -16.42 -4.06
CA LEU A 201 11.93 -15.01 -3.67
C LEU A 201 12.87 -14.86 -2.48
N GLY A 202 12.74 -15.71 -1.44
CA GLY A 202 13.65 -15.70 -0.30
C GLY A 202 15.11 -15.94 -0.71
N ILE A 203 15.36 -16.91 -1.61
CA ILE A 203 16.69 -17.15 -2.19
C ILE A 203 17.16 -15.92 -2.98
N ALA A 204 16.30 -15.34 -3.82
CA ALA A 204 16.65 -14.17 -4.63
C ALA A 204 17.00 -12.97 -3.74
N LEU A 205 16.25 -12.73 -2.65
CA LEU A 205 16.53 -11.67 -1.67
C LEU A 205 17.91 -11.85 -1.04
N ILE A 206 18.26 -13.07 -0.63
CA ILE A 206 19.58 -13.36 -0.02
C ILE A 206 20.68 -13.18 -1.06
N VAL A 207 20.58 -13.80 -2.23
CA VAL A 207 21.61 -13.77 -3.26
C VAL A 207 21.85 -12.34 -3.74
N CYS A 208 20.79 -11.60 -4.11
CA CYS A 208 20.93 -10.22 -4.55
C CYS A 208 21.55 -9.32 -3.48
N SER A 209 21.20 -9.52 -2.22
CA SER A 209 21.72 -8.71 -1.11
C SER A 209 23.18 -9.04 -0.82
N VAL A 210 23.55 -10.32 -0.81
CA VAL A 210 24.95 -10.76 -0.61
C VAL A 210 25.84 -10.25 -1.74
N VAL A 211 25.43 -10.41 -2.99
CA VAL A 211 26.19 -9.92 -4.14
C VAL A 211 26.38 -8.40 -4.05
N ASN A 212 25.33 -7.65 -3.67
CA ASN A 212 25.44 -6.21 -3.48
C ASN A 212 26.40 -5.81 -2.34
N LEU A 213 26.47 -6.59 -1.26
CA LEU A 213 27.43 -6.33 -0.17
C LEU A 213 28.89 -6.42 -0.64
N PHE A 214 29.19 -7.31 -1.61
CA PHE A 214 30.52 -7.42 -2.20
C PHE A 214 30.79 -6.35 -3.27
N LEU A 215 29.79 -5.94 -4.02
CA LEU A 215 29.96 -4.95 -5.11
C LEU A 215 29.98 -3.51 -4.61
N VAL A 216 29.27 -3.20 -3.52
CA VAL A 216 29.20 -1.84 -2.97
C VAL A 216 30.34 -1.65 -1.98
N PRO A 217 31.25 -0.68 -2.21
CA PRO A 217 32.32 -0.39 -1.27
C PRO A 217 31.77 0.00 0.13
N ALA A 218 32.58 -0.23 1.15
CA ALA A 218 32.20 0.14 2.50
C ALA A 218 31.93 1.65 2.60
N ALA A 219 30.95 2.02 3.42
CA ALA A 219 30.68 3.42 3.70
C ALA A 219 31.88 4.09 4.37
N GLU A 220 32.17 5.34 4.01
CA GLU A 220 33.25 6.12 4.61
C GLU A 220 32.95 6.42 6.09
N LYS A 221 34.03 6.50 6.89
CA LYS A 221 33.90 6.88 8.33
C LYS A 221 33.35 8.32 8.40
N GLY A 222 32.17 8.46 8.98
CA GLY A 222 31.48 9.77 9.10
C GLY A 222 30.34 9.99 8.11
N GLU A 223 30.09 9.08 7.17
CA GLU A 223 28.92 9.16 6.31
C GLU A 223 27.63 9.01 7.14
N HIS A 224 26.73 10.00 7.03
CA HIS A 224 25.42 9.94 7.68
C HIS A 224 24.42 9.15 6.84
N TYR A 225 23.37 8.62 7.47
CA TYR A 225 22.24 8.02 6.76
C TYR A 225 21.50 9.11 6.01
N ASP A 226 21.51 9.07 4.69
CA ASP A 226 20.86 10.06 3.84
C ASP A 226 20.17 9.41 2.65
N MET A 227 19.12 10.04 2.19
CA MET A 227 18.33 9.62 1.03
C MET A 227 17.97 10.84 0.20
N GLU A 228 18.05 10.74 -1.11
CA GLU A 228 17.63 11.83 -2.00
C GLU A 228 16.18 12.27 -1.67
N PRO A 229 15.91 13.58 -1.63
CA PRO A 229 14.60 14.12 -1.25
C PRO A 229 13.44 13.52 -2.05
N LYS A 230 13.65 13.22 -3.34
CA LYS A 230 12.62 12.60 -4.20
C LYS A 230 12.18 11.23 -3.71
N PHE A 231 13.11 10.36 -3.27
CA PHE A 231 12.78 9.05 -2.75
C PHE A 231 12.16 9.12 -1.35
N ARG A 232 12.63 10.05 -0.52
CA ARG A 232 12.06 10.30 0.81
C ARG A 232 10.60 10.75 0.70
N LEU A 233 10.30 11.69 -0.19
CA LEU A 233 8.92 12.13 -0.45
C LEU A 233 8.06 10.99 -1.00
N PHE A 234 8.58 10.20 -1.94
CA PHE A 234 7.86 9.04 -2.48
C PHE A 234 7.51 8.04 -1.38
N LEU A 235 8.46 7.69 -0.49
CA LEU A 235 8.22 6.77 0.62
C LEU A 235 7.20 7.33 1.63
N MET A 236 7.20 8.64 1.88
CA MET A 236 6.17 9.30 2.71
C MET A 236 4.77 9.23 2.09
N MET A 237 4.67 9.29 0.76
CA MET A 237 3.40 9.19 0.04
C MET A 237 2.91 7.73 -0.10
N LEU A 238 3.79 6.74 -0.03
CA LEU A 238 3.47 5.34 -0.29
C LEU A 238 2.33 4.79 0.59
N PRO A 239 2.27 5.04 1.92
CA PRO A 239 1.16 4.61 2.75
C PRO A 239 -0.18 5.22 2.30
N ILE A 240 -0.18 6.50 1.91
CA ILE A 240 -1.38 7.20 1.43
C ILE A 240 -1.84 6.62 0.10
N ILE A 241 -0.91 6.35 -0.82
CA ILE A 241 -1.21 5.72 -2.11
C ILE A 241 -1.76 4.31 -1.89
N ALA A 242 -1.17 3.53 -0.97
CA ALA A 242 -1.64 2.19 -0.64
C ALA A 242 -3.07 2.22 -0.07
N LEU A 243 -3.36 3.15 0.85
CA LEU A 243 -4.71 3.34 1.39
C LEU A 243 -5.69 3.76 0.30
N ALA A 244 -5.35 4.72 -0.53
CA ALA A 244 -6.18 5.15 -1.65
C ALA A 244 -6.47 3.98 -2.60
N PHE A 245 -5.46 3.15 -2.90
CA PHE A 245 -5.64 1.95 -3.71
C PHE A 245 -6.61 0.96 -3.06
N VAL A 246 -6.41 0.62 -1.77
CA VAL A 246 -7.28 -0.31 -1.05
C VAL A 246 -8.72 0.18 -1.04
N PHE A 247 -8.96 1.44 -0.67
CA PHE A 247 -10.32 1.97 -0.56
C PHE A 247 -10.98 2.22 -1.91
N SER A 248 -10.23 2.50 -2.97
CA SER A 248 -10.78 2.74 -4.30
C SER A 248 -10.97 1.46 -5.12
N TYR A 249 -10.04 0.51 -5.03
CA TYR A 249 -10.04 -0.67 -5.90
C TYR A 249 -10.56 -1.94 -5.23
N LEU A 250 -10.44 -2.08 -3.90
CA LEU A 250 -10.97 -3.26 -3.20
C LEU A 250 -12.49 -3.44 -3.43
N PRO A 251 -13.34 -2.38 -3.40
CA PRO A 251 -14.76 -2.51 -3.70
C PRO A 251 -15.05 -3.03 -5.11
N LEU A 252 -14.18 -2.74 -6.09
CA LEU A 252 -14.34 -3.23 -7.46
C LEU A 252 -14.25 -4.76 -7.55
N TYR A 253 -13.61 -5.41 -6.58
CA TYR A 253 -13.60 -6.86 -6.48
C TYR A 253 -15.01 -7.46 -6.36
N GLY A 254 -15.96 -6.69 -5.81
CA GLY A 254 -17.37 -7.05 -5.75
C GLY A 254 -18.04 -7.15 -7.13
N TRP A 255 -17.50 -6.51 -8.18
CA TRP A 255 -18.08 -6.56 -9.51
C TRP A 255 -18.10 -7.97 -10.12
N ARG A 256 -17.24 -8.87 -9.65
CA ARG A 256 -17.25 -10.27 -10.06
C ARG A 256 -18.60 -10.95 -9.81
N TYR A 257 -19.34 -10.54 -8.75
CA TYR A 257 -20.67 -11.09 -8.47
C TYR A 257 -21.68 -10.84 -9.59
N ALA A 258 -21.51 -9.79 -10.38
CA ALA A 258 -22.38 -9.49 -11.53
C ALA A 258 -22.32 -10.54 -12.65
N PHE A 259 -21.27 -11.39 -12.66
CA PHE A 259 -21.11 -12.47 -13.64
C PHE A 259 -21.63 -13.81 -13.16
N PHE A 260 -22.14 -13.88 -11.93
CA PHE A 260 -22.62 -15.12 -11.31
C PHE A 260 -24.09 -14.99 -10.90
N ASN A 261 -24.79 -16.12 -10.87
CA ASN A 261 -26.12 -16.21 -10.25
C ASN A 261 -25.90 -16.39 -8.73
N TYR A 262 -25.75 -15.28 -8.03
CA TYR A 262 -25.34 -15.21 -6.65
C TYR A 262 -26.53 -14.89 -5.73
N ASN A 263 -26.71 -15.71 -4.69
CA ASN A 263 -27.57 -15.39 -3.55
C ASN A 263 -26.71 -15.02 -2.33
N ALA A 264 -27.19 -14.12 -1.52
CA ALA A 264 -26.45 -13.66 -0.35
C ALA A 264 -26.09 -14.82 0.59
N GLY A 265 -24.80 -14.95 0.92
CA GLY A 265 -24.27 -16.02 1.77
C GLY A 265 -23.79 -17.28 1.04
N GLU A 266 -23.97 -17.37 -0.26
CA GLU A 266 -23.46 -18.50 -1.05
C GLU A 266 -22.04 -18.27 -1.58
N ASP A 267 -21.34 -19.36 -1.88
CA ASP A 267 -20.03 -19.28 -2.51
C ASP A 267 -20.14 -19.14 -4.04
N LEU A 268 -19.21 -18.40 -4.63
CA LEU A 268 -19.09 -18.27 -6.08
C LEU A 268 -18.46 -19.56 -6.66
N THR A 269 -19.28 -20.38 -7.28
CA THR A 269 -18.84 -21.60 -8.00
C THR A 269 -18.93 -21.37 -9.49
N MET A 270 -18.11 -22.09 -10.27
CA MET A 270 -18.17 -22.01 -11.75
C MET A 270 -19.50 -22.48 -12.30
N ASP A 271 -20.21 -23.38 -11.62
CA ASP A 271 -21.54 -23.84 -12.01
C ASP A 271 -22.59 -22.72 -12.00
N LYS A 272 -22.36 -21.67 -11.23
CA LYS A 272 -23.21 -20.48 -11.14
C LYS A 272 -22.76 -19.35 -12.05
N PHE A 273 -21.74 -19.55 -12.86
CA PHE A 273 -21.25 -18.56 -13.80
C PHE A 273 -22.25 -18.37 -14.96
N VAL A 274 -22.83 -17.21 -15.07
CA VAL A 274 -23.84 -16.85 -16.08
C VAL A 274 -23.35 -15.83 -17.11
N GLY A 275 -22.08 -15.46 -17.04
CA GLY A 275 -21.47 -14.50 -17.97
C GLY A 275 -22.19 -13.14 -17.95
N PHE A 276 -22.54 -12.63 -19.12
CA PHE A 276 -23.20 -11.34 -19.29
C PHE A 276 -24.73 -11.36 -19.18
N LYS A 277 -25.34 -12.45 -18.71
CA LYS A 277 -26.79 -12.61 -18.65
C LYS A 277 -27.49 -11.45 -17.93
N TRP A 278 -26.95 -11.03 -16.78
CA TRP A 278 -27.51 -9.93 -16.01
C TRP A 278 -27.39 -8.59 -16.73
N PHE A 279 -26.30 -8.38 -17.44
CA PHE A 279 -26.12 -7.17 -18.26
C PHE A 279 -27.09 -7.13 -19.42
N THR A 280 -27.30 -8.24 -20.12
CA THR A 280 -28.28 -8.31 -21.21
C THR A 280 -29.70 -8.10 -20.71
N SER A 281 -30.06 -8.66 -19.56
CA SER A 281 -31.39 -8.48 -18.95
C SER A 281 -31.68 -7.02 -18.59
N LEU A 282 -30.65 -6.26 -18.15
CA LEU A 282 -30.77 -4.82 -17.88
C LEU A 282 -31.19 -4.02 -19.14
N PHE A 283 -30.68 -4.40 -20.32
CA PHE A 283 -30.99 -3.72 -21.57
C PHE A 283 -32.29 -4.22 -22.24
N GLN A 284 -32.70 -5.46 -21.93
CA GLN A 284 -33.95 -6.03 -22.46
C GLN A 284 -35.18 -5.44 -21.80
N ASN A 285 -35.12 -5.11 -20.52
CA ASN A 285 -36.23 -4.47 -19.80
C ASN A 285 -36.29 -2.98 -20.14
N SER A 286 -37.37 -2.54 -20.77
CA SER A 286 -37.57 -1.15 -21.25
C SER A 286 -37.59 -0.14 -20.10
N ALA A 287 -38.18 -0.47 -18.95
CA ALA A 287 -38.20 0.39 -17.75
C ALA A 287 -36.78 0.59 -17.20
N THR A 288 -36.08 -0.49 -16.95
CA THR A 288 -34.70 -0.46 -16.44
C THR A 288 -33.74 0.26 -17.40
N ARG A 289 -33.93 0.05 -18.72
CA ARG A 289 -33.11 0.73 -19.72
C ARG A 289 -33.30 2.26 -19.68
N ASN A 290 -34.56 2.73 -19.55
CA ASN A 290 -34.84 4.15 -19.45
C ASN A 290 -34.23 4.75 -18.17
N ASP A 291 -34.33 4.06 -17.05
CA ASP A 291 -33.72 4.49 -15.80
C ASP A 291 -32.19 4.58 -15.91
N ILE A 292 -31.55 3.57 -16.50
CA ILE A 292 -30.10 3.58 -16.76
C ILE A 292 -29.71 4.77 -17.62
N VAL A 293 -30.43 5.03 -18.71
CA VAL A 293 -30.15 6.17 -19.60
C VAL A 293 -30.29 7.50 -18.87
N ASN A 294 -31.32 7.64 -18.01
CA ASN A 294 -31.52 8.85 -17.22
C ASN A 294 -30.42 9.05 -16.20
N VAL A 295 -30.04 7.98 -15.47
CA VAL A 295 -28.93 8.01 -14.51
C VAL A 295 -27.60 8.34 -15.21
N LEU A 296 -27.33 7.74 -16.38
CA LEU A 296 -26.14 8.02 -17.17
C LEU A 296 -26.09 9.48 -17.64
N LYS A 297 -27.21 10.00 -18.16
CA LYS A 297 -27.31 11.41 -18.57
C LYS A 297 -27.02 12.35 -17.39
N ASN A 298 -27.65 12.10 -16.24
CA ASN A 298 -27.42 12.92 -15.05
C ASN A 298 -25.97 12.83 -14.57
N THR A 299 -25.40 11.63 -14.51
CA THR A 299 -24.02 11.43 -14.08
C THR A 299 -23.03 12.10 -15.03
N LEU A 300 -23.22 11.94 -16.34
CA LEU A 300 -22.36 12.57 -17.35
C LEU A 300 -22.50 14.09 -17.35
N ALA A 301 -23.73 14.60 -17.20
CA ALA A 301 -23.97 16.04 -17.13
C ALA A 301 -23.32 16.66 -15.90
N MET A 302 -23.49 16.06 -14.72
CA MET A 302 -22.90 16.54 -13.48
C MET A 302 -21.37 16.43 -13.48
N SER A 303 -20.83 15.30 -13.94
CA SER A 303 -19.38 15.09 -14.05
C SER A 303 -18.78 16.03 -15.11
N GLY A 304 -19.45 16.18 -16.26
CA GLY A 304 -19.05 17.09 -17.31
C GLY A 304 -19.02 18.55 -16.83
N LEU A 305 -20.04 18.97 -16.09
CA LEU A 305 -20.09 20.29 -15.46
C LEU A 305 -18.95 20.45 -14.44
N GLY A 306 -18.70 19.44 -13.61
CA GLY A 306 -17.60 19.45 -12.65
C GLY A 306 -16.23 19.60 -13.30
N ILE A 307 -15.99 18.87 -14.40
CA ILE A 307 -14.76 18.99 -15.21
C ILE A 307 -14.69 20.37 -15.87
N ALA A 308 -15.79 20.82 -16.50
CA ALA A 308 -15.84 22.11 -17.16
C ALA A 308 -15.62 23.30 -16.22
N THR A 309 -15.99 23.15 -14.93
CA THR A 309 -15.82 24.20 -13.93
C THR A 309 -14.52 24.04 -13.10
N SER A 310 -13.76 22.97 -13.27
CA SER A 310 -12.57 22.67 -12.48
C SER A 310 -11.45 23.73 -12.62
N TRP A 311 -11.41 24.47 -13.71
CA TRP A 311 -10.45 25.57 -13.92
C TRP A 311 -10.79 26.81 -13.09
N VAL A 312 -12.05 27.01 -12.68
CA VAL A 312 -12.50 28.21 -11.94
C VAL A 312 -11.75 28.37 -10.61
N PRO A 313 -11.62 27.32 -9.75
CA PRO A 313 -10.81 27.43 -8.55
C PRO A 313 -9.33 27.75 -8.82
N MET A 314 -8.78 27.23 -9.94
CA MET A 314 -7.38 27.51 -10.31
C MET A 314 -7.19 28.99 -10.66
N VAL A 315 -8.06 29.54 -11.49
CA VAL A 315 -8.05 30.97 -11.86
C VAL A 315 -8.25 31.83 -10.63
N PHE A 316 -9.20 31.46 -9.76
CA PHE A 316 -9.43 32.17 -8.49
C PHE A 316 -8.19 32.16 -7.60
N ALA A 317 -7.48 31.02 -7.49
CA ALA A 317 -6.24 30.94 -6.71
C ALA A 317 -5.14 31.87 -7.27
N VAL A 318 -5.02 31.95 -8.61
CA VAL A 318 -4.08 32.87 -9.24
C VAL A 318 -4.45 34.35 -8.92
N PHE A 319 -5.70 34.74 -9.11
CA PHE A 319 -6.14 36.10 -8.75
C PHE A 319 -5.92 36.39 -7.27
N LEU A 320 -6.15 35.41 -6.40
CA LEU A 320 -5.92 35.58 -4.96
C LEU A 320 -4.44 35.78 -4.64
N SER A 321 -3.52 35.19 -5.38
CA SER A 321 -2.07 35.33 -5.19
C SER A 321 -1.59 36.73 -5.62
N GLU A 322 -2.26 37.37 -6.59
CA GLU A 322 -1.92 38.70 -7.09
C GLU A 322 -2.36 39.85 -6.17
N ILE A 323 -3.22 39.56 -5.17
CA ILE A 323 -3.68 40.61 -4.24
C ILE A 323 -2.54 41.04 -3.31
N LYS A 324 -2.02 42.26 -3.50
CA LYS A 324 -0.93 42.82 -2.71
C LYS A 324 -1.32 43.10 -1.24
N ASN A 325 -2.58 43.44 -0.99
CA ASN A 325 -3.04 43.73 0.38
C ASN A 325 -3.35 42.44 1.15
N ASN A 326 -2.50 42.08 2.11
CA ASN A 326 -2.64 40.89 2.91
C ASN A 326 -3.94 40.82 3.74
N ARG A 327 -4.48 41.98 4.19
CA ARG A 327 -5.74 42.02 4.97
C ARG A 327 -6.92 41.68 4.06
N PHE A 328 -6.95 42.25 2.87
CA PHE A 328 -8.00 41.98 1.89
C PHE A 328 -7.94 40.53 1.39
N ARG A 329 -6.74 40.02 1.10
CA ARG A 329 -6.54 38.63 0.72
C ARG A 329 -7.08 37.63 1.76
N ARG A 330 -6.77 37.86 3.06
CA ARG A 330 -7.28 37.03 4.15
C ARG A 330 -8.80 37.10 4.26
N LEU A 331 -9.37 38.32 4.13
CA LEU A 331 -10.81 38.51 4.16
C LEU A 331 -11.51 37.70 3.05
N VAL A 332 -11.03 37.80 1.81
CA VAL A 332 -11.56 37.04 0.67
C VAL A 332 -11.42 35.54 0.91
N GLN A 333 -10.26 35.06 1.39
CA GLN A 333 -10.05 33.65 1.73
C GLN A 333 -11.05 33.18 2.77
N THR A 334 -11.27 33.95 3.84
CA THR A 334 -12.20 33.58 4.91
C THR A 334 -13.63 33.47 4.36
N PHE A 335 -14.11 34.47 3.64
CA PHE A 335 -15.46 34.44 3.06
C PHE A 335 -15.67 33.30 2.06
N THR A 336 -14.66 32.99 1.26
CA THR A 336 -14.75 31.88 0.28
C THR A 336 -14.71 30.50 0.96
N THR A 337 -14.07 30.41 2.14
CA THR A 337 -13.95 29.13 2.86
C THR A 337 -15.14 28.87 3.79
N ILE A 338 -15.86 29.90 4.25
CA ILE A 338 -17.03 29.76 5.13
C ILE A 338 -18.06 28.74 4.59
N PRO A 339 -18.46 28.77 3.31
CA PRO A 339 -19.45 27.81 2.80
C PRO A 339 -19.03 26.34 2.97
N ASN A 340 -17.72 26.03 2.99
CA ASN A 340 -17.23 24.67 3.19
C ASN A 340 -17.50 24.12 4.60
N PHE A 341 -17.73 24.98 5.58
CA PHE A 341 -18.07 24.59 6.95
C PHE A 341 -19.58 24.43 7.17
N ILE A 342 -20.40 24.83 6.20
CA ILE A 342 -21.85 24.66 6.28
C ILE A 342 -22.20 23.26 5.81
N SER A 343 -22.89 22.51 6.67
CA SER A 343 -23.37 21.17 6.31
C SER A 343 -24.34 21.24 5.13
N TRP A 344 -24.15 20.38 4.12
CA TRP A 344 -25.07 20.22 2.98
C TRP A 344 -26.51 19.93 3.42
N VAL A 345 -26.71 19.30 4.58
CA VAL A 345 -28.05 19.06 5.16
C VAL A 345 -28.75 20.37 5.49
N ILE A 346 -28.00 21.35 6.04
CA ILE A 346 -28.56 22.69 6.36
C ILE A 346 -28.89 23.43 5.07
N VAL A 347 -27.98 23.39 4.07
CA VAL A 347 -28.22 24.01 2.76
C VAL A 347 -29.47 23.43 2.11
N TYR A 348 -29.63 22.11 2.14
CA TYR A 348 -30.82 21.42 1.61
C TYR A 348 -32.10 21.81 2.37
N ALA A 349 -32.05 21.86 3.70
CA ALA A 349 -33.18 22.27 4.52
C ALA A 349 -33.62 23.72 4.23
N ILE A 350 -32.66 24.63 4.06
CA ILE A 350 -32.93 26.03 3.69
C ILE A 350 -33.52 26.09 2.27
N ALA A 351 -32.96 25.35 1.32
CA ALA A 351 -33.50 25.30 -0.03
C ALA A 351 -34.96 24.80 -0.05
N LEU A 352 -35.25 23.71 0.69
CA LEU A 352 -36.61 23.23 0.84
C LEU A 352 -37.53 24.29 1.45
N ALA A 353 -37.09 25.00 2.48
CA ALA A 353 -37.92 26.02 3.14
C ALA A 353 -38.21 27.24 2.25
N ILE A 354 -37.34 27.53 1.27
CA ILE A 354 -37.52 28.66 0.33
C ILE A 354 -38.37 28.26 -0.90
N PHE A 355 -38.20 27.03 -1.38
CA PHE A 355 -38.79 26.58 -2.66
C PHE A 355 -39.98 25.61 -2.50
N SER A 356 -40.32 25.21 -1.28
CA SER A 356 -41.50 24.45 -0.92
C SER A 356 -42.68 25.40 -0.57
#